data_be38ba9fc985875761ea5e555d140d1d
#
_entry.id   be38ba9fc985875761ea5e555d140d1d
#
_cell.length_a   1.000
_cell.length_b   1.000
_cell.length_c   1.000
_cell.angle_alpha   90.00
_cell.angle_beta   90.00
_cell.angle_gamma   90.00
#
_symmetry.space_group_name_H-M   'P 1'
#
loop_
_entity.id
_entity.type
_entity.pdbx_description
1 polymer ?
#
loop_
_entity_poly.entity_id
_entity_poly.type
_entity_poly.pdbx_seq_one_letter_code
_entity_poly.pdbx_strand_id
1 'polypeptide(L)'
;MDLMVTILSYSLTYILRDQLVFLGLETLNTFSYYFPYLGVVLITWTLLLRAFNNYDFLQGGPQARRRIFINLLPVEILGLAILAMALFFLRDRTISRTFLAMFAVINYILLVLFKLASLAYFRREGKIKKYHRRALLVGNRKAVDHFLEVQRNMPELLFDIIVRPEFITTIADPPDETRQEQLTEGILDYVWNNVVDEVIIS
;
A
#
# COMPACT_ATOMS: atom_id res chain seq x y z
N MET A 1 1.37 11.99 -4.24
CA MET A 1 -0.06 12.09 -4.61
C MET A 1 -0.94 12.20 -3.37
N ASP A 2 -0.79 11.35 -2.35
CA ASP A 2 -1.60 11.38 -1.12
C ASP A 2 -1.59 12.76 -0.43
N LEU A 3 -0.43 13.44 -0.40
CA LEU A 3 -0.32 14.79 0.16
C LEU A 3 -1.15 15.83 -0.59
N MET A 4 -1.27 15.72 -1.91
CA MET A 4 -2.14 16.59 -2.68
C MET A 4 -3.61 16.41 -2.31
N VAL A 5 -4.01 15.14 -2.06
CA VAL A 5 -5.36 14.83 -1.57
C VAL A 5 -5.57 15.42 -0.18
N THR A 6 -4.58 15.33 0.71
CA THR A 6 -4.64 15.93 2.05
C THR A 6 -4.77 17.46 1.99
N ILE A 7 -4.01 18.13 1.13
CA ILE A 7 -4.14 19.58 0.91
C ILE A 7 -5.54 19.94 0.41
N LEU A 8 -6.04 19.19 -0.57
CA LEU A 8 -7.39 19.37 -1.11
C LEU A 8 -8.44 19.17 -0.02
N SER A 9 -8.31 18.12 0.79
CA SER A 9 -9.21 17.82 1.91
C SER A 9 -9.24 18.96 2.92
N TYR A 10 -8.07 19.49 3.26
CA TYR A 10 -7.93 20.58 4.21
C TYR A 10 -8.62 21.86 3.71
N SER A 11 -8.37 22.23 2.45
CA SER A 11 -8.98 23.39 1.83
C SER A 11 -10.49 23.23 1.67
N LEU A 12 -10.94 22.03 1.25
CA LEU A 12 -12.36 21.73 1.11
C LEU A 12 -13.08 21.78 2.46
N THR A 13 -12.45 21.28 3.52
CA THR A 13 -12.98 21.33 4.88
C THR A 13 -13.16 22.77 5.34
N TYR A 14 -12.20 23.66 5.05
CA TYR A 14 -12.30 25.06 5.39
C TYR A 14 -13.53 25.70 4.72
N ILE A 15 -13.69 25.51 3.41
CA ILE A 15 -14.80 26.05 2.64
C ILE A 15 -16.15 25.51 3.14
N LEU A 16 -16.25 24.18 3.33
CA LEU A 16 -17.49 23.56 3.78
C LEU A 16 -17.87 24.01 5.20
N ARG A 17 -16.88 24.11 6.10
CA ARG A 17 -17.13 24.51 7.48
C ARG A 17 -17.56 25.98 7.57
N ASP A 18 -17.02 26.84 6.72
CA ASP A 18 -17.43 28.26 6.65
C ASP A 18 -18.89 28.38 6.20
N GLN A 19 -19.32 27.54 5.27
CA GLN A 19 -20.72 27.51 4.83
C GLN A 19 -21.69 27.01 5.89
N LEU A 20 -21.24 26.25 6.89
CA LEU A 20 -22.09 25.70 7.96
C LEU A 20 -22.45 26.73 9.07
N VAL A 21 -22.08 27.98 8.90
CA VAL A 21 -22.47 29.08 9.83
C VAL A 21 -23.99 29.18 9.99
N PHE A 22 -24.76 28.83 8.95
CA PHE A 22 -26.23 28.81 9.03
C PHE A 22 -26.79 27.79 10.05
N LEU A 23 -26.00 26.80 10.48
CA LEU A 23 -26.36 25.84 11.53
C LEU A 23 -26.03 26.35 12.95
N GLY A 24 -25.74 27.63 13.12
CA GLY A 24 -25.42 28.25 14.40
C GLY A 24 -23.98 28.03 14.87
N LEU A 25 -23.09 27.58 13.97
CA LEU A 25 -21.67 27.48 14.27
C LEU A 25 -20.99 28.84 14.10
N GLU A 26 -20.03 29.17 14.98
CA GLU A 26 -19.24 30.38 14.88
C GLU A 26 -18.50 30.49 13.54
N THR A 27 -18.33 31.71 13.02
CA THR A 27 -17.52 31.96 11.82
C THR A 27 -16.08 31.51 12.03
N LEU A 28 -15.46 30.95 10.99
CA LEU A 28 -14.04 30.63 11.04
C LEU A 28 -13.18 31.88 10.98
N ASN A 29 -12.01 31.84 11.62
CA ASN A 29 -10.97 32.83 11.41
C ASN A 29 -10.50 32.82 9.94
N THR A 30 -9.86 33.89 9.50
CA THR A 30 -9.30 34.00 8.15
C THR A 30 -8.38 32.82 7.85
N PHE A 31 -8.40 32.32 6.63
CA PHE A 31 -7.59 31.15 6.20
C PHE A 31 -6.10 31.24 6.56
N SER A 32 -5.54 32.44 6.64
CA SER A 32 -4.15 32.69 7.05
C SER A 32 -3.83 32.10 8.43
N TYR A 33 -4.79 32.03 9.34
CA TYR A 33 -4.60 31.41 10.66
C TYR A 33 -4.52 29.88 10.60
N TYR A 34 -5.12 29.27 9.58
CA TYR A 34 -5.12 27.83 9.37
C TYR A 34 -3.91 27.34 8.58
N PHE A 35 -3.23 28.24 7.85
CA PHE A 35 -2.11 27.87 6.99
C PHE A 35 -0.90 27.25 7.72
N PRO A 36 -0.44 27.74 8.88
CA PRO A 36 0.66 27.11 9.62
C PRO A 36 0.35 25.66 10.02
N TYR A 37 -0.91 25.38 10.36
CA TYR A 37 -1.34 24.04 10.76
C TYR A 37 -1.39 23.07 9.59
N LEU A 38 -1.58 23.55 8.37
CA LEU A 38 -1.45 22.71 7.17
C LEU A 38 -0.04 22.10 7.09
N GLY A 39 1.00 22.87 7.43
CA GLY A 39 2.38 22.33 7.48
C GLY A 39 2.52 21.18 8.48
N VAL A 40 1.95 21.33 9.68
CA VAL A 40 1.95 20.29 10.71
C VAL A 40 1.17 19.05 10.21
N VAL A 41 0.00 19.27 9.60
CA VAL A 41 -0.81 18.19 8.99
C VAL A 41 0.01 17.43 7.97
N LEU A 42 0.65 18.12 7.02
CA LEU A 42 1.40 17.46 5.94
C LEU A 42 2.57 16.63 6.48
N ILE A 43 3.31 17.14 7.45
CA ILE A 43 4.40 16.38 8.09
C ILE A 43 3.84 15.15 8.79
N THR A 44 2.82 15.32 9.61
CA THR A 44 2.22 14.23 10.39
C THR A 44 1.66 13.14 9.49
N TRP A 45 0.86 13.51 8.48
CA TRP A 45 0.28 12.52 7.53
C TRP A 45 1.35 11.82 6.71
N THR A 46 2.41 12.53 6.28
CA THR A 46 3.53 11.90 5.56
C THR A 46 4.19 10.80 6.39
N LEU A 47 4.49 11.10 7.65
CA LEU A 47 5.12 10.15 8.56
C LEU A 47 4.21 8.96 8.84
N LEU A 48 2.93 9.20 9.12
CA LEU A 48 1.97 8.15 9.41
C LEU A 48 1.68 7.27 8.19
N LEU A 49 1.46 7.85 7.02
CA LEU A 49 1.24 7.09 5.78
C LEU A 49 2.43 6.18 5.46
N ARG A 50 3.65 6.64 5.75
CA ARG A 50 4.86 5.83 5.57
C ARG A 50 4.97 4.74 6.64
N ALA A 51 4.72 5.05 7.90
CA ALA A 51 4.80 4.11 9.02
C ALA A 51 3.81 2.94 8.88
N PHE A 52 2.62 3.20 8.35
CA PHE A 52 1.59 2.18 8.13
C PHE A 52 1.63 1.53 6.74
N ASN A 53 2.75 1.63 6.01
CA ASN A 53 2.96 0.99 4.69
C ASN A 53 1.81 1.23 3.70
N ASN A 54 1.24 2.44 3.72
CA ASN A 54 0.11 2.79 2.88
C ASN A 54 0.45 2.94 1.39
N TYR A 55 1.72 2.76 1.00
CA TYR A 55 2.18 2.85 -0.38
C TYR A 55 2.17 1.50 -1.12
N ASP A 56 2.13 0.37 -0.38
CA ASP A 56 2.19 -0.98 -0.95
C ASP A 56 0.81 -1.59 -1.31
N PHE A 57 -0.23 -0.76 -1.33
CA PHE A 57 -1.60 -1.24 -1.60
C PHE A 57 -1.79 -1.83 -3.02
N LEU A 58 -0.91 -1.50 -3.96
CA LEU A 58 -0.95 -2.03 -5.33
C LEU A 58 -0.55 -3.51 -5.40
N GLN A 59 0.22 -4.00 -4.43
CA GLN A 59 0.68 -5.39 -4.38
C GLN A 59 -0.34 -6.35 -3.75
N GLY A 60 -1.43 -5.82 -3.20
CA GLY A 60 -2.42 -6.62 -2.52
C GLY A 60 -3.55 -7.11 -3.44
N GLY A 61 -3.54 -8.36 -3.88
CA GLY A 61 -4.58 -9.04 -4.66
C GLY A 61 -6.04 -8.63 -4.36
N PRO A 62 -7.01 -9.56 -4.28
CA PRO A 62 -8.43 -9.24 -4.01
C PRO A 62 -8.67 -8.55 -2.67
N GLN A 63 -7.80 -8.74 -1.68
CA GLN A 63 -7.88 -8.10 -0.37
C GLN A 63 -7.35 -6.65 -0.36
N ALA A 64 -6.79 -6.13 -1.47
CA ALA A 64 -6.24 -4.78 -1.54
C ALA A 64 -7.24 -3.71 -1.08
N ARG A 65 -8.53 -3.85 -1.46
CA ARG A 65 -9.58 -2.92 -1.03
C ARG A 65 -9.71 -2.88 0.49
N ARG A 66 -9.82 -4.05 1.13
CA ARG A 66 -9.93 -4.15 2.58
C ARG A 66 -8.70 -3.58 3.29
N ARG A 67 -7.50 -3.83 2.77
CA ARG A 67 -6.25 -3.28 3.30
C ARG A 67 -6.20 -1.75 3.24
N ILE A 68 -6.70 -1.12 2.17
CA ILE A 68 -6.80 0.33 2.08
C ILE A 68 -7.60 0.89 3.25
N PHE A 69 -8.80 0.36 3.53
CA PHE A 69 -9.62 0.83 4.64
C PHE A 69 -8.96 0.62 6.00
N ILE A 70 -8.42 -0.59 6.25
CA ILE A 70 -7.83 -0.95 7.54
C ILE A 70 -6.55 -0.14 7.82
N ASN A 71 -5.69 0.07 6.81
CA ASN A 71 -4.42 0.78 7.01
C ASN A 71 -4.58 2.30 7.08
N LEU A 72 -5.61 2.88 6.46
CA LEU A 72 -5.87 4.32 6.54
C LEU A 72 -6.52 4.73 7.86
N LEU A 73 -7.35 3.87 8.45
CA LEU A 73 -8.07 4.20 9.67
C LEU A 73 -7.13 4.58 10.85
N PRO A 74 -6.07 3.81 11.18
CA PRO A 74 -5.15 4.22 12.23
C PRO A 74 -4.37 5.50 11.88
N VAL A 75 -4.09 5.77 10.62
CA VAL A 75 -3.45 7.02 10.20
C VAL A 75 -4.32 8.21 10.55
N GLU A 76 -5.63 8.14 10.28
CA GLU A 76 -6.56 9.23 10.59
C GLU A 76 -6.74 9.41 12.10
N ILE A 77 -6.93 8.31 12.84
CA ILE A 77 -7.12 8.38 14.31
C ILE A 77 -5.88 8.96 14.98
N LEU A 78 -4.68 8.45 14.65
CA LEU A 78 -3.43 8.94 15.23
C LEU A 78 -3.11 10.36 14.77
N GLY A 79 -3.34 10.69 13.50
CA GLY A 79 -3.15 12.03 12.98
C GLY A 79 -4.03 13.05 13.70
N LEU A 80 -5.31 12.72 13.87
CA LEU A 80 -6.24 13.56 14.63
C LEU A 80 -5.81 13.70 16.10
N ALA A 81 -5.38 12.62 16.74
CA ALA A 81 -4.91 12.63 18.12
C ALA A 81 -3.67 13.51 18.29
N ILE A 82 -2.69 13.41 17.38
CA ILE A 82 -1.48 14.25 17.41
C ILE A 82 -1.84 15.73 17.23
N LEU A 83 -2.71 16.05 16.27
CA LEU A 83 -3.16 17.44 16.07
C LEU A 83 -3.93 17.98 17.27
N ALA A 84 -4.84 17.20 17.85
CA ALA A 84 -5.59 17.60 19.05
C ALA A 84 -4.65 17.83 20.24
N MET A 85 -3.63 16.97 20.41
CA MET A 85 -2.62 17.12 21.44
C MET A 85 -1.76 18.38 21.21
N ALA A 86 -1.31 18.63 19.97
CA ALA A 86 -0.55 19.82 19.61
C ALA A 86 -1.33 21.10 19.93
N LEU A 87 -2.60 21.17 19.56
CA LEU A 87 -3.47 22.33 19.87
C LEU A 87 -3.70 22.50 21.38
N PHE A 88 -3.83 21.40 22.10
CA PHE A 88 -3.97 21.42 23.55
C PHE A 88 -2.73 22.02 24.22
N PHE A 89 -1.53 21.58 23.85
CA PHE A 89 -0.27 22.09 24.40
C PHE A 89 0.02 23.54 24.00
N LEU A 90 -0.31 23.92 22.78
CA LEU A 90 -0.14 25.30 22.30
C LEU A 90 -1.19 26.25 22.91
N ARG A 91 -2.18 25.73 23.65
CA ARG A 91 -3.33 26.50 24.18
C ARG A 91 -4.04 27.32 23.10
N ASP A 92 -3.94 26.89 21.86
CA ASP A 92 -4.52 27.61 20.74
C ASP A 92 -6.02 27.30 20.62
N ARG A 93 -6.83 28.36 20.79
CA ARG A 93 -8.29 28.30 20.66
C ARG A 93 -8.78 28.79 19.29
N THR A 94 -7.85 29.17 18.42
CA THR A 94 -8.21 29.74 17.10
C THR A 94 -8.77 28.68 16.15
N ILE A 95 -8.38 27.42 16.31
CA ILE A 95 -8.86 26.32 15.48
C ILE A 95 -10.10 25.68 16.08
N SER A 96 -11.14 25.66 15.28
CA SER A 96 -12.41 25.01 15.64
C SER A 96 -12.24 23.49 15.76
N ARG A 97 -12.68 22.90 16.90
CA ARG A 97 -12.72 21.44 17.09
C ARG A 97 -13.58 20.76 16.02
N THR A 98 -14.66 21.42 15.60
CA THR A 98 -15.52 20.95 14.52
C THR A 98 -14.77 20.88 13.19
N PHE A 99 -13.88 21.85 12.91
CA PHE A 99 -13.02 21.82 11.74
C PHE A 99 -12.13 20.59 11.72
N LEU A 100 -11.49 20.23 12.84
CA LEU A 100 -10.63 19.05 12.93
C LEU A 100 -11.40 17.75 12.70
N ALA A 101 -12.57 17.62 13.31
CA ALA A 101 -13.41 16.46 13.13
C ALA A 101 -13.88 16.32 11.67
N MET A 102 -14.32 17.40 11.07
CA MET A 102 -14.70 17.40 9.65
C MET A 102 -13.52 17.09 8.73
N PHE A 103 -12.35 17.68 9.02
CA PHE A 103 -11.13 17.42 8.26
C PHE A 103 -10.78 15.92 8.28
N ALA A 104 -10.77 15.28 9.46
CA ALA A 104 -10.46 13.85 9.55
C ALA A 104 -11.42 13.00 8.72
N VAL A 105 -12.73 13.27 8.78
CA VAL A 105 -13.73 12.53 8.00
C VAL A 105 -13.56 12.76 6.50
N ILE A 106 -13.42 14.01 6.07
CA ILE A 106 -13.27 14.36 4.65
C ILE A 106 -11.97 13.81 4.10
N ASN A 107 -10.87 13.94 4.85
CA ASN A 107 -9.56 13.44 4.44
C ASN A 107 -9.56 11.91 4.28
N TYR A 108 -10.13 11.19 5.26
CA TYR A 108 -10.29 9.74 5.17
C TYR A 108 -11.06 9.32 3.91
N ILE A 109 -12.22 9.93 3.68
CA ILE A 109 -13.06 9.63 2.51
C ILE A 109 -12.30 9.88 1.21
N LEU A 110 -11.65 11.04 1.07
CA LEU A 110 -10.94 11.41 -0.15
C LEU A 110 -9.71 10.53 -0.37
N LEU A 111 -8.95 10.19 0.68
CA LEU A 111 -7.82 9.27 0.57
C LEU A 111 -8.26 7.85 0.17
N VAL A 112 -9.35 7.35 0.76
CA VAL A 112 -9.93 6.05 0.36
C VAL A 112 -10.36 6.08 -1.09
N LEU A 113 -11.13 7.08 -1.51
CA LEU A 113 -11.61 7.20 -2.89
C LEU A 113 -10.43 7.30 -3.87
N PHE A 114 -9.43 8.10 -3.55
CA PHE A 114 -8.24 8.26 -4.38
C PHE A 114 -7.48 6.93 -4.54
N LYS A 115 -7.26 6.20 -3.43
CA LYS A 115 -6.58 4.90 -3.48
C LYS A 115 -7.39 3.83 -4.22
N LEU A 116 -8.71 3.81 -4.06
CA LEU A 116 -9.59 2.91 -4.80
C LEU A 116 -9.60 3.24 -6.30
N ALA A 117 -9.65 4.52 -6.65
CA ALA A 117 -9.58 4.97 -8.04
C ALA A 117 -8.21 4.60 -8.66
N SER A 118 -7.12 4.83 -7.93
CA SER A 118 -5.77 4.44 -8.35
C SER A 118 -5.68 2.92 -8.57
N LEU A 119 -6.20 2.12 -7.64
CA LEU A 119 -6.22 0.66 -7.77
C LEU A 119 -7.03 0.22 -9.00
N ALA A 120 -8.20 0.84 -9.24
CA ALA A 120 -9.04 0.53 -10.40
C ALA A 120 -8.33 0.91 -11.72
N TYR A 121 -7.67 2.07 -11.76
CA TYR A 121 -6.91 2.53 -12.92
C TYR A 121 -5.76 1.56 -13.26
N PHE A 122 -4.92 1.22 -12.28
CA PHE A 122 -3.80 0.31 -12.51
C PHE A 122 -4.25 -1.11 -12.88
N ARG A 123 -5.37 -1.59 -12.33
CA ARG A 123 -5.98 -2.87 -12.74
C ARG A 123 -6.45 -2.86 -14.17
N ARG A 124 -7.10 -1.78 -14.60
CA ARG A 124 -7.66 -1.65 -15.97
C ARG A 124 -6.57 -1.61 -17.03
N GLU A 125 -5.45 -0.95 -16.76
CA GLU A 125 -4.33 -0.85 -17.72
C GLU A 125 -3.44 -2.09 -17.77
N GLY A 126 -3.73 -3.13 -16.99
CA GLY A 126 -2.88 -4.33 -16.95
C GLY A 126 -1.47 -4.07 -16.38
N LYS A 127 -1.22 -2.85 -15.90
CA LYS A 127 0.08 -2.45 -15.35
C LYS A 127 0.45 -3.22 -14.08
N ILE A 128 -0.53 -3.83 -13.40
CA ILE A 128 -0.28 -4.71 -12.24
C ILE A 128 0.56 -5.92 -12.66
N LYS A 129 0.43 -6.43 -13.91
CA LYS A 129 1.32 -7.48 -14.42
C LYS A 129 2.81 -7.10 -14.39
N LYS A 130 3.15 -5.81 -14.43
CA LYS A 130 4.54 -5.33 -14.40
C LYS A 130 5.17 -5.44 -12.98
N TYR A 131 4.37 -5.67 -11.95
CA TYR A 131 4.81 -5.87 -10.57
C TYR A 131 4.81 -7.35 -10.16
N HIS A 132 4.56 -8.28 -11.09
CA HIS A 132 4.75 -9.69 -10.82
C HIS A 132 6.25 -9.95 -10.66
N ARG A 133 6.63 -10.47 -9.51
CA ARG A 133 7.98 -10.98 -9.30
C ARG A 133 8.14 -12.24 -10.15
N ARG A 134 9.22 -12.30 -10.90
CA ARG A 134 9.57 -13.50 -11.63
C ARG A 134 10.22 -14.48 -10.67
N ALA A 135 9.53 -15.56 -10.38
CA ALA A 135 10.03 -16.60 -9.52
C ALA A 135 10.41 -17.84 -10.35
N LEU A 136 11.65 -18.29 -10.20
CA LEU A 136 12.10 -19.55 -10.74
C LEU A 136 11.73 -20.67 -9.77
N LEU A 137 10.94 -21.65 -10.22
CA LEU A 137 10.54 -22.78 -9.41
C LEU A 137 11.49 -23.96 -9.68
N VAL A 138 12.14 -24.39 -8.60
CA VAL A 138 13.12 -25.49 -8.60
C VAL A 138 12.68 -26.53 -7.59
N GLY A 139 12.70 -27.80 -7.94
CA GLY A 139 12.39 -28.86 -6.99
C GLY A 139 11.84 -30.12 -7.60
N ASN A 140 11.21 -30.94 -6.75
CA ASN A 140 10.62 -32.19 -7.17
C ASN A 140 9.36 -31.96 -7.99
N ARG A 141 9.16 -32.77 -9.04
CA ARG A 141 8.00 -32.68 -9.95
C ARG A 141 6.66 -32.66 -9.21
N LYS A 142 6.48 -33.51 -8.19
CA LYS A 142 5.23 -33.54 -7.41
C LYS A 142 5.00 -32.25 -6.62
N ALA A 143 6.06 -31.68 -6.06
CA ALA A 143 5.99 -30.44 -5.31
C ALA A 143 5.74 -29.24 -6.23
N VAL A 144 6.37 -29.23 -7.42
CA VAL A 144 6.14 -28.25 -8.47
C VAL A 144 4.67 -28.27 -8.94
N ASP A 145 4.14 -29.47 -9.25
CA ASP A 145 2.74 -29.61 -9.68
C ASP A 145 1.77 -29.17 -8.58
N HIS A 146 2.03 -29.52 -7.32
CA HIS A 146 1.23 -29.05 -6.19
C HIS A 146 1.28 -27.53 -6.01
N PHE A 147 2.46 -26.93 -6.14
CA PHE A 147 2.62 -25.48 -6.04
C PHE A 147 1.86 -24.75 -7.15
N LEU A 148 1.92 -25.27 -8.38
CA LEU A 148 1.17 -24.71 -9.52
C LEU A 148 -0.34 -24.85 -9.33
N GLU A 149 -0.81 -25.93 -8.73
CA GLU A 149 -2.22 -26.12 -8.38
C GLU A 149 -2.68 -25.13 -7.31
N VAL A 150 -1.89 -24.95 -6.25
CA VAL A 150 -2.15 -23.96 -5.19
C VAL A 150 -2.17 -22.54 -5.78
N GLN A 151 -1.22 -22.22 -6.66
CA GLN A 151 -1.19 -20.91 -7.33
C GLN A 151 -2.42 -20.70 -8.22
N ARG A 152 -2.85 -21.73 -8.95
CA ARG A 152 -4.05 -21.67 -9.80
C ARG A 152 -5.31 -21.38 -9.00
N ASN A 153 -5.38 -21.91 -7.77
CA ASN A 153 -6.48 -21.70 -6.85
C ASN A 153 -6.35 -20.38 -6.06
N MET A 154 -5.14 -19.81 -5.97
CA MET A 154 -4.82 -18.55 -5.31
C MET A 154 -4.17 -17.55 -6.29
N PRO A 155 -4.94 -16.96 -7.22
CA PRO A 155 -4.41 -15.99 -8.19
C PRO A 155 -3.89 -14.70 -7.55
N GLU A 156 -3.88 -14.65 -6.22
CA GLU A 156 -3.35 -13.56 -5.39
C GLU A 156 -1.82 -13.63 -5.25
N LEU A 157 -1.23 -14.77 -5.50
CA LEU A 157 0.21 -14.92 -5.56
C LEU A 157 0.70 -14.30 -6.88
N LEU A 158 1.17 -13.06 -6.77
CA LEU A 158 1.62 -12.21 -7.88
C LEU A 158 3.01 -12.65 -8.40
N PHE A 159 3.21 -13.96 -8.60
CA PHE A 159 4.42 -14.50 -9.20
C PHE A 159 4.19 -14.86 -10.66
N ASP A 160 5.09 -14.39 -11.52
CA ASP A 160 5.25 -14.91 -12.87
C ASP A 160 6.20 -16.11 -12.77
N ILE A 161 5.63 -17.32 -12.63
CA ILE A 161 6.42 -18.52 -12.36
C ILE A 161 7.07 -19.02 -13.63
N ILE A 162 8.38 -19.08 -13.61
CA ILE A 162 9.19 -19.68 -14.64
C ILE A 162 9.49 -21.12 -14.20
N VAL A 163 8.90 -22.09 -14.92
CA VAL A 163 9.18 -23.51 -14.72
C VAL A 163 10.12 -23.96 -15.82
N ARG A 164 11.29 -24.46 -15.44
CA ARG A 164 12.25 -25.05 -16.37
C ARG A 164 12.38 -26.55 -16.09
N PRO A 165 12.15 -27.43 -17.09
CA PRO A 165 12.25 -28.88 -16.90
C PRO A 165 13.61 -29.33 -16.42
N GLU A 166 14.66 -28.57 -16.75
CA GLU A 166 16.06 -28.85 -16.39
C GLU A 166 16.30 -28.75 -14.87
N PHE A 167 15.50 -27.96 -14.16
CA PHE A 167 15.59 -27.74 -12.70
C PHE A 167 14.57 -28.56 -11.91
N ILE A 168 13.83 -29.46 -12.58
CA ILE A 168 12.87 -30.35 -11.94
C ILE A 168 13.53 -31.71 -11.74
N THR A 169 13.70 -32.10 -10.48
CA THR A 169 14.23 -33.40 -10.14
C THR A 169 13.11 -34.44 -10.02
N THR A 170 13.38 -35.67 -10.48
CA THR A 170 12.45 -36.79 -10.31
C THR A 170 12.91 -37.63 -9.11
N ILE A 171 11.98 -38.09 -8.27
CA ILE A 171 12.25 -38.87 -7.03
C ILE A 171 13.07 -40.14 -7.27
N ALA A 172 13.16 -40.60 -8.51
CA ALA A 172 13.83 -41.88 -8.86
C ALA A 172 15.36 -41.80 -8.85
N ASP A 173 15.96 -40.63 -8.85
CA ASP A 173 17.39 -40.47 -8.90
C ASP A 173 17.92 -40.15 -7.49
N PRO A 174 18.82 -40.99 -6.90
CA PRO A 174 19.49 -40.67 -5.64
C PRO A 174 20.26 -39.34 -5.81
N PRO A 175 20.37 -38.54 -4.75
CA PRO A 175 21.13 -37.30 -4.77
C PRO A 175 22.62 -37.61 -4.96
N ASP A 176 23.09 -37.58 -6.20
CA ASP A 176 24.51 -37.64 -6.53
C ASP A 176 25.08 -36.22 -6.34
N GLU A 177 26.11 -36.07 -5.50
CA GLU A 177 26.72 -34.75 -5.18
C GLU A 177 27.12 -33.99 -6.46
N THR A 178 27.65 -34.72 -7.44
CA THR A 178 28.05 -34.14 -8.74
C THR A 178 26.86 -33.51 -9.50
N ARG A 179 25.68 -34.12 -9.36
CA ARG A 179 24.46 -33.62 -10.03
C ARG A 179 23.87 -32.42 -9.29
N GLN A 180 24.02 -32.36 -7.97
CA GLN A 180 23.60 -31.19 -7.19
C GLN A 180 24.47 -29.96 -7.51
N GLU A 181 25.78 -30.14 -7.67
CA GLU A 181 26.69 -29.07 -8.08
C GLU A 181 26.33 -28.55 -9.47
N GLN A 182 26.10 -29.44 -10.44
CA GLN A 182 25.71 -29.06 -11.80
C GLN A 182 24.35 -28.32 -11.84
N LEU A 183 23.38 -28.77 -11.03
CA LEU A 183 22.09 -28.07 -10.89
C LEU A 183 22.25 -26.67 -10.29
N THR A 184 23.10 -26.56 -9.28
CA THR A 184 23.34 -25.27 -8.62
C THR A 184 24.04 -24.30 -9.55
N GLU A 185 25.05 -24.74 -10.30
CA GLU A 185 25.71 -23.91 -11.32
C GLU A 185 24.74 -23.50 -12.44
N GLY A 186 23.90 -24.43 -12.91
CA GLY A 186 22.91 -24.16 -13.93
C GLY A 186 21.84 -23.15 -13.48
N ILE A 187 21.40 -23.22 -12.21
CA ILE A 187 20.47 -22.25 -11.62
C ILE A 187 21.13 -20.88 -11.51
N LEU A 188 22.38 -20.81 -11.04
CA LEU A 188 23.13 -19.57 -10.93
C LEU A 188 23.34 -18.92 -12.29
N ASP A 189 23.76 -19.68 -13.30
CA ASP A 189 23.93 -19.17 -14.66
C ASP A 189 22.61 -18.66 -15.24
N TYR A 190 21.50 -19.40 -15.01
CA TYR A 190 20.18 -18.97 -15.46
C TYR A 190 19.74 -17.65 -14.79
N VAL A 191 19.94 -17.53 -13.46
CA VAL A 191 19.58 -16.31 -12.68
C VAL A 191 20.41 -15.12 -13.15
N TRP A 192 21.72 -15.30 -13.43
CA TRP A 192 22.59 -14.24 -13.93
C TRP A 192 22.21 -13.75 -15.33
N ASN A 193 21.78 -14.66 -16.21
CA ASN A 193 21.45 -14.34 -17.59
C ASN A 193 19.98 -13.93 -17.80
N ASN A 194 19.12 -14.09 -16.78
CA ASN A 194 17.71 -13.75 -16.85
C ASN A 194 17.30 -12.89 -15.64
N VAL A 195 16.28 -12.06 -15.84
CA VAL A 195 15.70 -11.26 -14.76
C VAL A 195 14.83 -12.19 -13.90
N VAL A 196 15.40 -12.73 -12.83
CA VAL A 196 14.72 -13.55 -11.81
C VAL A 196 14.77 -12.79 -10.49
N ASP A 197 13.60 -12.53 -9.91
CA ASP A 197 13.51 -11.77 -8.64
C ASP A 197 13.60 -12.70 -7.43
N GLU A 198 13.19 -13.97 -7.58
CA GLU A 198 13.13 -14.93 -6.48
C GLU A 198 13.29 -16.37 -7.00
N VAL A 199 13.99 -17.21 -6.23
CA VAL A 199 14.10 -18.65 -6.50
C VAL A 199 13.34 -19.39 -5.41
N ILE A 200 12.31 -20.15 -5.79
CA ILE A 200 11.50 -20.94 -4.89
C ILE A 200 11.96 -22.39 -4.99
N ILE A 201 12.49 -22.95 -3.90
CA ILE A 201 12.91 -24.34 -3.79
C ILE A 201 11.78 -25.09 -3.07
N SER A 202 11.28 -26.14 -3.72
CA SER A 202 10.14 -26.91 -3.23
C SER A 202 10.46 -28.42 -3.15
#